data_be01f54803e3d85e238d837bcb5c5f0d
#
_entry.id   be01f54803e3d85e238d837bcb5c5f0d
#
_cell.length_a   1.000
_cell.length_b   1.000
_cell.length_c   1.000
_cell.angle_alpha   90.00
_cell.angle_beta   90.00
_cell.angle_gamma   90.00
#
_symmetry.space_group_name_H-M   'P 1'
#
loop_
_entity.id
_entity.type
_entity.pdbx_description
1 polymer ?
#
loop_
_entity_poly.entity_id
_entity_poly.type
_entity_poly.pdbx_seq_one_letter_code
_entity_poly.pdbx_strand_id
1 'polypeptide(L)'
;VNGLSVTALAKTSGEISVTVATDSEGIYEQVKDLLSQYNSLINEMNKLYNADSAKGYEPLTDDEKDSMSDTEVEKWEAKVKDSLLRRDDSLESLISSMTTAMSKGYEVNGKTYYLTSFGISTLGYMNSAKNEQYAYHINGDEDDSATSGKEDKLLAAIKEDPDSVAGFMQQLATGLYDSIDKKMKTS
;
A
#
# COMPACT_ATOMS: atom_id res chain seq x y z
N VAL A 1 -29.86 10.31 11.99
CA VAL A 1 -29.83 9.20 11.04
C VAL A 1 -28.39 9.05 10.60
N ASN A 2 -27.79 7.88 10.80
CA ASN A 2 -26.45 7.51 10.32
C ASN A 2 -25.34 8.56 10.51
N GLY A 3 -25.17 9.06 11.73
CA GLY A 3 -24.11 10.02 12.06
C GLY A 3 -24.46 11.50 11.80
N LEU A 4 -25.61 11.79 11.19
CA LEU A 4 -26.07 13.16 11.03
C LEU A 4 -26.69 13.67 12.33
N SER A 5 -26.12 14.71 12.92
CA SER A 5 -26.69 15.45 14.05
C SER A 5 -27.27 16.78 13.54
N VAL A 6 -28.58 17.00 13.76
CA VAL A 6 -29.26 18.22 13.39
C VAL A 6 -29.72 18.95 14.64
N THR A 7 -29.26 20.17 14.84
CA THR A 7 -29.70 21.04 15.93
C THR A 7 -30.58 22.16 15.36
N ALA A 8 -31.85 22.17 15.76
CA ALA A 8 -32.77 23.27 15.40
C ALA A 8 -32.51 24.48 16.29
N LEU A 9 -32.02 25.58 15.69
CA LEU A 9 -31.66 26.80 16.39
C LEU A 9 -32.82 27.86 16.39
N ALA A 10 -33.73 27.73 15.41
CA ALA A 10 -34.87 28.65 15.29
C ALA A 10 -36.03 27.97 14.54
N LYS A 11 -37.24 28.55 14.68
CA LYS A 11 -38.38 28.11 13.90
C LYS A 11 -38.30 28.68 12.48
N THR A 12 -38.37 27.79 11.48
CA THR A 12 -38.34 28.14 10.06
C THR A 12 -39.75 28.43 9.53
N SER A 13 -39.89 29.28 8.54
CA SER A 13 -41.14 29.60 7.89
C SER A 13 -41.48 28.74 6.66
N GLY A 14 -40.68 27.72 6.39
CA GLY A 14 -40.84 26.79 5.26
C GLY A 14 -40.15 25.45 5.46
N GLU A 15 -40.28 24.58 4.48
CA GLU A 15 -39.59 23.28 4.46
C GLU A 15 -38.09 23.46 4.23
N ILE A 16 -37.27 22.74 4.99
CA ILE A 16 -35.83 22.66 4.80
C ILE A 16 -35.53 21.27 4.25
N SER A 17 -34.96 21.21 3.06
CA SER A 17 -34.46 19.96 2.51
C SER A 17 -32.98 19.76 2.88
N VAL A 18 -32.66 18.62 3.46
CA VAL A 18 -31.27 18.20 3.72
C VAL A 18 -30.95 17.04 2.78
N THR A 19 -30.01 17.23 1.89
CA THR A 19 -29.49 16.17 1.02
C THR A 19 -28.20 15.61 1.60
N VAL A 20 -28.15 14.32 1.82
CA VAL A 20 -26.93 13.61 2.21
C VAL A 20 -26.43 12.93 0.94
N ALA A 21 -25.22 13.26 0.55
CA ALA A 21 -24.50 12.59 -0.53
C ALA A 21 -23.32 11.82 0.07
N THR A 22 -23.00 10.67 -0.53
CA THR A 22 -21.78 9.92 -0.22
C THR A 22 -20.58 10.74 -0.70
N ASP A 23 -19.59 10.90 0.16
CA ASP A 23 -18.29 11.47 -0.20
C ASP A 23 -17.45 10.44 -0.97
N SER A 24 -17.76 10.29 -2.26
CA SER A 24 -17.06 9.33 -3.13
C SER A 24 -15.59 9.69 -3.34
N GLU A 25 -15.27 10.97 -3.34
CA GLU A 25 -13.89 11.45 -3.49
C GLU A 25 -13.07 11.12 -2.22
N GLY A 26 -13.62 11.37 -1.05
CA GLY A 26 -12.96 11.02 0.22
C GLY A 26 -12.72 9.51 0.37
N ILE A 27 -13.66 8.65 -0.09
CA ILE A 27 -13.45 7.19 -0.10
C ILE A 27 -12.33 6.82 -1.09
N TYR A 28 -12.33 7.41 -2.28
CA TYR A 28 -11.31 7.17 -3.30
C TYR A 28 -9.91 7.52 -2.78
N GLU A 29 -9.74 8.69 -2.20
CA GLU A 29 -8.47 9.15 -1.63
C GLU A 29 -7.99 8.25 -0.48
N GLN A 30 -8.88 7.75 0.38
CA GLN A 30 -8.51 6.79 1.43
C GLN A 30 -7.98 5.47 0.86
N VAL A 31 -8.58 4.98 -0.23
CA VAL A 31 -8.07 3.79 -0.94
C VAL A 31 -6.69 4.07 -1.54
N LYS A 32 -6.52 5.22 -2.19
CA LYS A 32 -5.26 5.67 -2.77
C LYS A 32 -4.16 5.79 -1.72
N ASP A 33 -4.46 6.36 -0.57
CA ASP A 33 -3.54 6.48 0.56
C ASP A 33 -3.11 5.11 1.11
N LEU A 34 -4.05 4.19 1.30
CA LEU A 34 -3.75 2.82 1.75
C LEU A 34 -2.81 2.11 0.77
N LEU A 35 -3.09 2.19 -0.53
CA LEU A 35 -2.25 1.57 -1.56
C LEU A 35 -0.88 2.23 -1.65
N SER A 36 -0.79 3.55 -1.51
CA SER A 36 0.47 4.29 -1.50
C SER A 36 1.37 3.85 -0.35
N GLN A 37 0.82 3.72 0.86
CA GLN A 37 1.57 3.25 2.02
C GLN A 37 2.01 1.78 1.86
N TYR A 38 1.13 0.92 1.36
CA TYR A 38 1.48 -0.46 1.04
C TYR A 38 2.61 -0.53 0.00
N ASN A 39 2.47 0.21 -1.11
CA ASN A 39 3.45 0.23 -2.19
C ASN A 39 4.83 0.71 -1.70
N SER A 40 4.86 1.79 -0.91
CA SER A 40 6.09 2.31 -0.32
C SER A 40 6.78 1.25 0.54
N LEU A 41 6.03 0.59 1.41
CA LEU A 41 6.57 -0.44 2.29
C LEU A 41 7.05 -1.68 1.52
N ILE A 42 6.23 -2.24 0.63
CA ILE A 42 6.57 -3.46 -0.09
C ILE A 42 7.75 -3.26 -1.05
N ASN A 43 7.84 -2.08 -1.68
CA ASN A 43 8.96 -1.75 -2.57
C ASN A 43 10.27 -1.62 -1.80
N GLU A 44 10.27 -0.97 -0.63
CA GLU A 44 11.47 -0.88 0.20
C GLU A 44 11.90 -2.27 0.72
N MET A 45 10.95 -3.11 1.15
CA MET A 45 11.24 -4.48 1.56
C MET A 45 11.85 -5.30 0.41
N ASN A 46 11.30 -5.19 -0.80
CA ASN A 46 11.85 -5.85 -1.98
C ASN A 46 13.25 -5.33 -2.33
N LYS A 47 13.48 -4.04 -2.20
CA LYS A 47 14.79 -3.42 -2.43
C LYS A 47 15.84 -3.97 -1.46
N LEU A 48 15.50 -4.07 -0.17
CA LEU A 48 16.38 -4.65 0.85
C LEU A 48 16.64 -6.14 0.60
N TYR A 49 15.59 -6.91 0.31
CA TYR A 49 15.71 -8.34 -0.01
C TYR A 49 16.55 -8.61 -1.26
N ASN A 50 16.41 -7.77 -2.29
CA ASN A 50 17.14 -7.88 -3.56
C ASN A 50 18.40 -7.00 -3.61
N ALA A 51 18.88 -6.51 -2.47
CA ALA A 51 20.07 -5.70 -2.40
C ALA A 51 21.28 -6.43 -3.04
N ASP A 52 22.21 -5.65 -3.54
CA ASP A 52 23.47 -6.19 -4.08
C ASP A 52 24.29 -6.84 -2.97
N SER A 53 25.09 -7.84 -3.34
CA SER A 53 25.99 -8.47 -2.38
C SER A 53 27.08 -7.47 -1.93
N ALA A 54 27.34 -7.44 -0.62
CA ALA A 54 28.49 -6.75 -0.05
C ALA A 54 29.75 -7.63 0.00
N LYS A 55 29.85 -8.67 -0.84
CA LYS A 55 31.06 -9.49 -0.90
C LYS A 55 32.29 -8.63 -1.18
N GLY A 56 33.28 -8.67 -0.29
CA GLY A 56 34.48 -7.84 -0.34
C GLY A 56 34.34 -6.48 0.37
N TYR A 57 33.20 -6.24 1.01
CA TYR A 57 32.96 -5.09 1.87
C TYR A 57 32.74 -5.61 3.29
N GLU A 58 33.78 -5.55 4.11
CA GLU A 58 33.71 -5.87 5.53
C GLU A 58 33.57 -4.57 6.34
N PRO A 59 33.09 -4.61 7.60
CA PRO A 59 33.09 -3.44 8.46
C PRO A 59 34.50 -2.87 8.57
N LEU A 60 34.64 -1.56 8.30
CA LEU A 60 35.92 -0.87 8.35
C LEU A 60 36.43 -0.76 9.78
N THR A 61 37.72 -0.99 9.97
CA THR A 61 38.46 -0.64 11.20
C THR A 61 38.68 0.86 11.27
N ASP A 62 39.05 1.39 12.46
CA ASP A 62 39.31 2.81 12.63
C ASP A 62 40.49 3.27 11.74
N ASP A 63 41.56 2.48 11.63
CA ASP A 63 42.74 2.78 10.78
C ASP A 63 42.35 2.83 9.28
N GLU A 64 41.44 1.96 8.85
CA GLU A 64 40.93 1.98 7.47
C GLU A 64 40.06 3.21 7.20
N LYS A 65 39.21 3.60 8.15
CA LYS A 65 38.43 4.83 8.05
C LYS A 65 39.30 6.06 7.98
N ASP A 66 40.33 6.14 8.80
CA ASP A 66 41.29 7.26 8.81
C ASP A 66 42.07 7.39 7.51
N SER A 67 42.19 6.30 6.72
CA SER A 67 42.86 6.28 5.44
C SER A 67 41.97 6.64 4.23
N MET A 68 40.65 6.78 4.46
CA MET A 68 39.64 7.06 3.45
C MET A 68 39.03 8.45 3.66
N SER A 69 38.42 9.01 2.61
CA SER A 69 37.59 10.20 2.77
C SER A 69 36.24 9.85 3.41
N ASP A 70 35.61 10.80 4.12
CA ASP A 70 34.29 10.63 4.73
C ASP A 70 33.27 10.07 3.73
N THR A 71 33.27 10.58 2.50
CA THR A 71 32.37 10.11 1.42
C THR A 71 32.62 8.65 1.03
N GLU A 72 33.86 8.19 1.06
CA GLU A 72 34.20 6.80 0.76
C GLU A 72 33.79 5.89 1.90
N VAL A 73 34.01 6.30 3.16
CA VAL A 73 33.53 5.59 4.36
C VAL A 73 32.03 5.45 4.34
N GLU A 74 31.28 6.55 4.10
CA GLU A 74 29.82 6.52 4.02
C GLU A 74 29.32 5.55 2.94
N LYS A 75 29.91 5.58 1.74
CA LYS A 75 29.54 4.65 0.65
C LYS A 75 29.84 3.20 0.98
N TRP A 76 30.97 2.95 1.65
CA TRP A 76 31.36 1.62 2.07
C TRP A 76 30.40 1.07 3.13
N GLU A 77 30.14 1.85 4.18
CA GLU A 77 29.23 1.46 5.25
C GLU A 77 27.79 1.29 4.75
N ALA A 78 27.34 2.15 3.84
CA ALA A 78 26.04 2.00 3.17
C ALA A 78 25.96 0.67 2.42
N LYS A 79 27.01 0.28 1.69
CA LYS A 79 27.07 -0.99 0.96
C LYS A 79 26.96 -2.20 1.89
N VAL A 80 27.64 -2.16 3.03
CA VAL A 80 27.55 -3.21 4.06
C VAL A 80 26.14 -3.24 4.65
N LYS A 81 25.62 -2.07 5.08
CA LYS A 81 24.30 -1.94 5.70
C LYS A 81 23.17 -2.40 4.78
N ASP A 82 23.18 -1.98 3.51
CA ASP A 82 22.14 -2.31 2.55
C ASP A 82 22.07 -3.82 2.26
N SER A 83 23.18 -4.53 2.43
CA SER A 83 23.24 -5.97 2.21
C SER A 83 22.79 -6.83 3.40
N LEU A 84 22.55 -6.23 4.57
CA LEU A 84 22.24 -6.99 5.80
C LEU A 84 20.97 -7.83 5.69
N LEU A 85 19.96 -7.32 4.98
CA LEU A 85 18.69 -8.00 4.76
C LEU A 85 18.60 -8.69 3.39
N ARG A 86 19.75 -8.78 2.70
CA ARG A 86 19.81 -9.47 1.41
C ARG A 86 19.51 -10.95 1.57
N ARG A 87 18.41 -11.40 0.91
CA ARG A 87 17.94 -12.79 0.99
C ARG A 87 17.62 -13.27 2.41
N ASP A 88 17.20 -12.35 3.27
CA ASP A 88 16.75 -12.70 4.61
C ASP A 88 15.40 -13.44 4.56
N ASP A 89 15.34 -14.62 5.20
CA ASP A 89 14.18 -15.51 5.18
C ASP A 89 12.96 -14.90 5.90
N SER A 90 13.19 -14.12 6.95
CA SER A 90 12.11 -13.45 7.70
C SER A 90 11.49 -12.35 6.85
N LEU A 91 12.32 -11.56 6.15
CA LEU A 91 11.88 -10.53 5.23
C LEU A 91 11.12 -11.14 4.05
N GLU A 92 11.61 -12.23 3.45
CA GLU A 92 10.90 -12.96 2.38
C GLU A 92 9.53 -13.47 2.85
N SER A 93 9.50 -14.06 4.04
CA SER A 93 8.26 -14.57 4.64
C SER A 93 7.24 -13.45 4.88
N LEU A 94 7.70 -12.26 5.30
CA LEU A 94 6.83 -11.10 5.50
C LEU A 94 6.31 -10.57 4.16
N ILE A 95 7.16 -10.39 3.14
CA ILE A 95 6.78 -10.01 1.77
C ILE A 95 5.71 -10.96 1.23
N SER A 96 5.94 -12.28 1.34
CA SER A 96 5.01 -13.31 0.89
C SER A 96 3.66 -13.24 1.63
N SER A 97 3.68 -13.00 2.93
CA SER A 97 2.46 -12.88 3.73
C SER A 97 1.64 -11.66 3.35
N MET A 98 2.28 -10.51 3.15
CA MET A 98 1.64 -9.26 2.73
C MET A 98 1.04 -9.38 1.32
N THR A 99 1.80 -9.92 0.36
CA THR A 99 1.32 -10.10 -1.02
C THR A 99 0.15 -11.09 -1.09
N THR A 100 0.17 -12.14 -0.24
CA THR A 100 -0.94 -13.08 -0.12
C THR A 100 -2.20 -12.40 0.44
N ALA A 101 -2.07 -11.57 1.48
CA ALA A 101 -3.20 -10.83 2.05
C ALA A 101 -3.83 -9.87 1.02
N MET A 102 -3.00 -9.18 0.23
CA MET A 102 -3.47 -8.26 -0.80
C MET A 102 -4.13 -8.95 -2.00
N SER A 103 -3.74 -10.18 -2.32
CA SER A 103 -4.34 -10.95 -3.41
C SER A 103 -5.58 -11.76 -3.02
N LYS A 104 -5.89 -11.83 -1.71
CA LYS A 104 -7.01 -12.60 -1.18
C LYS A 104 -8.35 -11.95 -1.50
N GLY A 105 -9.38 -12.79 -1.76
CA GLY A 105 -10.77 -12.34 -1.81
C GLY A 105 -11.37 -12.19 -0.41
N TYR A 106 -12.20 -11.16 -0.25
CA TYR A 106 -12.95 -10.90 0.99
C TYR A 106 -14.44 -10.86 0.70
N GLU A 107 -15.24 -11.43 1.59
CA GLU A 107 -16.69 -11.50 1.44
C GLU A 107 -17.36 -10.28 2.08
N VAL A 108 -18.16 -9.57 1.30
CA VAL A 108 -18.98 -8.45 1.77
C VAL A 108 -20.40 -8.68 1.27
N ASN A 109 -21.37 -8.69 2.17
CA ASN A 109 -22.78 -8.87 1.83
C ASN A 109 -23.08 -10.13 1.00
N GLY A 110 -22.35 -11.25 1.26
CA GLY A 110 -22.54 -12.53 0.54
C GLY A 110 -21.88 -12.59 -0.84
N LYS A 111 -21.07 -11.59 -1.19
CA LYS A 111 -20.32 -11.55 -2.45
C LYS A 111 -18.82 -11.41 -2.17
N THR A 112 -18.01 -12.20 -2.86
CA THR A 112 -16.54 -12.12 -2.74
C THR A 112 -15.99 -11.09 -3.71
N TYR A 113 -15.21 -10.15 -3.19
CA TYR A 113 -14.50 -9.14 -3.94
C TYR A 113 -12.99 -9.33 -3.84
N TYR A 114 -12.28 -8.86 -4.85
CA TYR A 114 -10.84 -8.79 -4.94
C TYR A 114 -10.45 -7.35 -5.30
N LEU A 115 -9.21 -6.95 -5.10
CA LEU A 115 -8.72 -5.64 -5.60
C LEU A 115 -9.00 -5.45 -7.09
N THR A 116 -8.86 -6.52 -7.88
CA THR A 116 -9.17 -6.51 -9.32
C THR A 116 -10.64 -6.25 -9.65
N SER A 117 -11.56 -6.53 -8.73
CA SER A 117 -13.00 -6.20 -8.89
C SER A 117 -13.21 -4.70 -9.02
N PHE A 118 -12.31 -3.91 -8.44
CA PHE A 118 -12.32 -2.45 -8.45
C PHE A 118 -11.29 -1.84 -9.41
N GLY A 119 -10.73 -2.63 -10.33
CA GLY A 119 -9.73 -2.15 -11.27
C GLY A 119 -8.36 -1.84 -10.63
N ILE A 120 -8.07 -2.43 -9.48
CA ILE A 120 -6.80 -2.28 -8.77
C ILE A 120 -5.96 -3.54 -9.00
N SER A 121 -4.77 -3.39 -9.58
CA SER A 121 -3.90 -4.52 -9.91
C SER A 121 -2.44 -4.12 -9.96
N THR A 122 -1.53 -5.10 -9.92
CA THR A 122 -0.12 -4.86 -10.21
C THR A 122 0.10 -4.75 -11.73
N LEU A 123 1.19 -4.12 -12.16
CA LEU A 123 1.57 -4.04 -13.58
C LEU A 123 2.10 -5.37 -14.12
N GLY A 124 2.40 -6.32 -13.24
CA GLY A 124 3.07 -7.57 -13.57
C GLY A 124 4.58 -7.40 -13.77
N TYR A 125 5.31 -8.50 -13.66
CA TYR A 125 6.77 -8.52 -13.63
C TYR A 125 7.46 -7.81 -14.81
N MET A 126 6.89 -7.94 -16.01
CA MET A 126 7.47 -7.37 -17.24
C MET A 126 7.31 -5.86 -17.38
N ASN A 127 6.32 -5.28 -16.71
CA ASN A 127 5.96 -3.87 -16.85
C ASN A 127 6.27 -3.03 -15.61
N SER A 128 6.69 -3.69 -14.52
CA SER A 128 7.05 -3.02 -13.27
C SER A 128 8.51 -2.57 -13.30
N ALA A 129 8.82 -1.46 -12.64
CA ALA A 129 10.19 -1.09 -12.34
C ALA A 129 10.85 -2.12 -11.39
N LYS A 130 12.19 -2.05 -11.30
CA LYS A 130 12.94 -2.95 -10.41
C LYS A 130 12.43 -2.80 -8.96
N ASN A 131 12.12 -3.92 -8.33
CA ASN A 131 11.57 -4.03 -6.96
C ASN A 131 10.13 -3.55 -6.76
N GLU A 132 9.39 -3.20 -7.83
CA GLU A 132 8.01 -2.68 -7.77
C GLU A 132 6.97 -3.69 -8.27
N GLN A 133 7.35 -4.94 -8.50
CA GLN A 133 6.46 -5.97 -9.07
C GLN A 133 5.22 -6.29 -8.21
N TYR A 134 5.22 -5.89 -6.94
CA TYR A 134 4.11 -6.09 -6.01
C TYR A 134 3.33 -4.80 -5.70
N ALA A 135 3.72 -3.69 -6.29
CA ALA A 135 2.99 -2.43 -6.17
C ALA A 135 1.66 -2.50 -6.90
N TYR A 136 0.61 -1.98 -6.27
CA TYR A 136 -0.74 -1.89 -6.82
C TYR A 136 -1.00 -0.53 -7.43
N HIS A 137 -1.72 -0.53 -8.54
CA HIS A 137 -2.08 0.64 -9.33
C HIS A 137 -3.59 0.67 -9.51
N ILE A 138 -4.19 1.86 -9.46
CA ILE A 138 -5.61 2.07 -9.73
C ILE A 138 -5.77 2.39 -11.21
N ASN A 139 -6.61 1.64 -11.93
CA ASN A 139 -6.92 1.95 -13.32
C ASN A 139 -7.66 3.28 -13.39
N GLY A 140 -7.22 4.17 -14.27
CA GLY A 140 -7.82 5.48 -14.48
C GLY A 140 -7.35 6.56 -13.49
N ASP A 141 -6.44 6.26 -12.57
CA ASP A 141 -5.83 7.27 -11.70
C ASP A 141 -4.99 8.24 -12.55
N GLU A 142 -5.38 9.51 -12.57
CA GLU A 142 -4.73 10.55 -13.38
C GLU A 142 -3.28 10.81 -12.95
N ASP A 143 -2.95 10.54 -11.70
CA ASP A 143 -1.61 10.73 -11.14
C ASP A 143 -0.67 9.55 -11.46
N ASP A 144 -1.20 8.43 -11.97
CA ASP A 144 -0.44 7.25 -12.35
C ASP A 144 -0.34 7.10 -13.87
N SER A 145 0.77 7.51 -14.43
CA SER A 145 1.02 7.45 -15.88
C SER A 145 0.93 6.04 -16.48
N ALA A 146 1.07 4.99 -15.69
CA ALA A 146 0.98 3.61 -16.15
C ALA A 146 -0.48 3.14 -16.34
N THR A 147 -1.42 3.80 -15.69
CA THR A 147 -2.83 3.38 -15.66
C THR A 147 -3.85 4.46 -15.94
N SER A 148 -3.44 5.74 -16.06
CA SER A 148 -4.33 6.89 -16.30
C SER A 148 -5.19 6.78 -17.55
N GLY A 149 -4.74 6.07 -18.58
CA GLY A 149 -5.53 5.84 -19.81
C GLY A 149 -6.58 4.72 -19.71
N LYS A 150 -6.74 4.07 -18.57
CA LYS A 150 -7.70 3.00 -18.36
C LYS A 150 -9.00 3.51 -17.77
N GLU A 151 -10.05 2.67 -17.79
CA GLU A 151 -11.33 2.96 -17.14
C GLU A 151 -11.17 2.93 -15.61
N ASP A 152 -11.62 3.98 -14.94
CA ASP A 152 -11.65 4.05 -13.47
C ASP A 152 -12.84 3.27 -12.91
N LYS A 153 -12.59 1.99 -12.62
CA LYS A 153 -13.59 1.09 -12.03
C LYS A 153 -13.78 1.32 -10.55
N LEU A 154 -12.78 1.86 -9.85
CA LEU A 154 -12.90 2.15 -8.42
C LEU A 154 -13.90 3.27 -8.19
N LEU A 155 -13.76 4.38 -8.90
CA LEU A 155 -14.69 5.50 -8.78
C LEU A 155 -16.12 5.11 -9.19
N ALA A 156 -16.25 4.28 -10.23
CA ALA A 156 -17.56 3.75 -10.65
C ALA A 156 -18.19 2.89 -9.54
N ALA A 157 -17.44 1.97 -8.93
CA ALA A 157 -17.91 1.12 -7.86
C ALA A 157 -18.29 1.90 -6.59
N ILE A 158 -17.50 2.92 -6.22
CA ILE A 158 -17.81 3.79 -5.06
C ILE A 158 -19.12 4.55 -5.29
N LYS A 159 -19.38 5.03 -6.51
CA LYS A 159 -20.62 5.72 -6.84
C LYS A 159 -21.84 4.80 -6.83
N GLU A 160 -21.67 3.53 -7.21
CA GLU A 160 -22.73 2.53 -7.28
C GLU A 160 -23.04 1.93 -5.90
N ASP A 161 -22.01 1.49 -5.16
CA ASP A 161 -22.14 0.80 -3.87
C ASP A 161 -20.94 1.13 -2.95
N PRO A 162 -20.93 2.31 -2.33
CA PRO A 162 -19.83 2.75 -1.46
C PRO A 162 -19.65 1.86 -0.24
N ASP A 163 -20.73 1.27 0.28
CA ASP A 163 -20.70 0.43 1.48
C ASP A 163 -19.95 -0.89 1.21
N SER A 164 -20.16 -1.49 0.05
CA SER A 164 -19.42 -2.70 -0.35
C SER A 164 -17.94 -2.41 -0.59
N VAL A 165 -17.59 -1.25 -1.19
CA VAL A 165 -16.19 -0.85 -1.37
C VAL A 165 -15.53 -0.63 -0.01
N ALA A 166 -16.15 0.15 0.88
CA ALA A 166 -15.64 0.42 2.22
C ALA A 166 -15.49 -0.86 3.05
N GLY A 167 -16.50 -1.74 3.01
CA GLY A 167 -16.47 -3.04 3.70
C GLY A 167 -15.35 -3.95 3.21
N PHE A 168 -15.11 -3.99 1.90
CA PHE A 168 -13.98 -4.72 1.32
C PHE A 168 -12.64 -4.13 1.76
N MET A 169 -12.46 -2.82 1.67
CA MET A 169 -11.20 -2.16 2.05
C MET A 169 -10.89 -2.32 3.54
N GLN A 170 -11.91 -2.28 4.39
CA GLN A 170 -11.76 -2.54 5.82
C GLN A 170 -11.28 -3.98 6.09
N GLN A 171 -11.85 -4.98 5.42
CA GLN A 171 -11.42 -6.37 5.58
C GLN A 171 -10.03 -6.62 5.00
N LEU A 172 -9.70 -5.99 3.87
CA LEU A 172 -8.37 -6.04 3.28
C LEU A 172 -7.31 -5.45 4.24
N ALA A 173 -7.57 -4.26 4.78
CA ALA A 173 -6.66 -3.60 5.72
C ALA A 173 -6.49 -4.44 7.01
N THR A 174 -7.57 -5.00 7.55
CA THR A 174 -7.52 -5.89 8.71
C THR A 174 -6.72 -7.15 8.40
N GLY A 175 -6.97 -7.80 7.26
CA GLY A 175 -6.25 -9.00 6.86
C GLY A 175 -4.76 -8.75 6.60
N LEU A 176 -4.41 -7.58 6.06
CA LEU A 176 -3.02 -7.15 5.90
C LEU A 176 -2.35 -6.93 7.27
N TYR A 177 -3.02 -6.19 8.17
CA TYR A 177 -2.54 -5.97 9.53
C TYR A 177 -2.29 -7.28 10.28
N ASP A 178 -3.27 -8.18 10.30
CA ASP A 178 -3.15 -9.48 10.96
C ASP A 178 -2.01 -10.33 10.39
N SER A 179 -1.79 -10.25 9.09
CA SER A 179 -0.70 -10.95 8.41
C SER A 179 0.67 -10.44 8.83
N ILE A 180 0.83 -9.13 8.96
CA ILE A 180 2.04 -8.47 9.43
C ILE A 180 2.26 -8.78 10.92
N ASP A 181 1.27 -8.53 11.77
CA ASP A 181 1.33 -8.74 13.23
C ASP A 181 1.71 -10.17 13.59
N LYS A 182 1.08 -11.15 12.93
CA LYS A 182 1.40 -12.56 13.11
C LYS A 182 2.86 -12.87 12.77
N LYS A 183 3.38 -12.31 11.69
CA LYS A 183 4.78 -12.57 11.28
C LYS A 183 5.76 -11.91 12.24
N MET A 184 5.50 -10.67 12.65
CA MET A 184 6.37 -9.96 13.60
C MET A 184 6.43 -10.61 15.00
N LYS A 185 5.37 -11.34 15.40
CA LYS A 185 5.34 -12.08 16.68
C LYS A 185 6.03 -13.43 16.63
N THR A 186 6.30 -13.96 15.44
CA THR A 186 6.88 -15.30 15.23
C THR A 186 8.31 -15.27 14.69
N SER A 187 8.86 -14.09 14.46
CA SER A 187 10.24 -13.85 13.99
C SER A 187 11.23 -13.75 15.13
#